data_957462185484c19f9821d6cf9c5937f6
#
_entry.id   957462185484c19f9821d6cf9c5937f6
#
_cell.length_a   1.000
_cell.length_b   1.000
_cell.length_c   1.000
_cell.angle_alpha   90.00
_cell.angle_beta   90.00
_cell.angle_gamma   90.00
#
_symmetry.space_group_name_H-M   'P 1'
#
loop_
_entity.id
_entity.type
_entity.pdbx_description
1 polymer ?
#
loop_
_entity_poly.entity_id
_entity_poly.type
_entity_poly.pdbx_seq_one_letter_code
_entity_poly.pdbx_strand_id
1 'polypeptide(L)'
;QLKAATGLELIEGEDTTVTVSLRGQSKSVGEVRASQITATVDISGLTEANEYDLPVTVSVSKSGVETNYVNPGKVHVRVDRVESKDVPVEVNVTGTPSDGYRAGKPTTATKKVTVSGPATDLAQVAKAVAAVDVTGRNSSLADYECKVTLYDQDGAEFTSNYITSQTEKIKVSVPIYRVNNIPLTVTLKDGGSLTQNQVQCVINPENVEVIASDQAVLSDIKEINLGEIDLGSVHTGTPISMSIKDKLPSGVSLVSGQPETANVTISVDGIATRKVQVSKFAWNDTAQENTPYKVAILTKSVEMELRGSESQLQKVDVNNLSIGLTYDSVSLGVGRHKVKGVATTVGLPSGVTLVEEDIEVEIEITDPHVSDETITSDKTDSTDDTDSTAAEPTAHRTGKGGGSQ
;
A
#
# COMPACT_ATOMS: atom_id res chain seq x y z
N GLN A 1 15.61 42.29 -26.21
CA GLN A 1 15.88 41.66 -24.88
C GLN A 1 17.04 42.44 -24.24
N LEU A 2 16.71 43.15 -23.17
CA LEU A 2 17.68 43.79 -22.31
C LEU A 2 18.20 42.75 -21.31
N LYS A 3 19.45 42.30 -21.42
CA LYS A 3 20.08 41.41 -20.45
C LYS A 3 20.76 42.23 -19.37
N ALA A 4 20.36 41.95 -18.12
CA ALA A 4 21.15 42.46 -16.98
C ALA A 4 22.55 41.79 -16.99
N ALA A 5 23.55 42.46 -16.38
CA ALA A 5 24.94 42.02 -16.45
C ALA A 5 25.26 40.65 -15.83
N THR A 6 24.29 39.99 -15.16
CA THR A 6 24.45 38.78 -14.34
C THR A 6 23.64 37.59 -14.82
N GLY A 7 23.18 37.56 -16.07
CA GLY A 7 22.32 36.46 -16.59
C GLY A 7 20.85 36.55 -16.15
N LEU A 8 20.46 37.68 -15.58
CA LEU A 8 19.05 38.02 -15.32
C LEU A 8 18.44 38.54 -16.63
N GLU A 9 17.16 38.22 -16.84
CA GLU A 9 16.36 38.73 -17.93
C GLU A 9 15.19 39.57 -17.41
N LEU A 10 14.75 40.58 -18.18
CA LEU A 10 13.57 41.36 -17.84
C LEU A 10 12.33 40.51 -18.14
N ILE A 11 11.54 40.27 -17.11
CA ILE A 11 10.31 39.46 -17.19
C ILE A 11 9.10 40.39 -17.35
N GLU A 12 9.07 41.49 -16.60
CA GLU A 12 7.97 42.46 -16.59
C GLU A 12 8.50 43.88 -16.64
N GLY A 13 7.71 44.80 -17.27
CA GLY A 13 7.97 46.23 -17.30
C GLY A 13 8.40 46.76 -18.67
N GLU A 14 8.62 45.89 -19.70
CA GLU A 14 9.02 46.31 -21.06
C GLU A 14 8.00 47.21 -21.74
N ASP A 15 6.69 46.95 -21.56
CA ASP A 15 5.58 47.64 -22.25
C ASP A 15 5.06 48.85 -21.45
N THR A 16 5.79 49.34 -20.44
CA THR A 16 5.35 50.44 -19.63
C THR A 16 5.44 51.76 -20.39
N THR A 17 4.32 52.46 -20.49
CA THR A 17 4.25 53.75 -21.14
C THR A 17 4.43 54.90 -20.15
N VAL A 18 5.30 55.84 -20.45
CA VAL A 18 5.51 57.05 -19.65
C VAL A 18 5.11 58.29 -20.40
N THR A 19 4.49 59.20 -19.69
CA THR A 19 4.13 60.56 -20.21
C THR A 19 5.25 61.54 -19.85
N VAL A 20 5.78 62.18 -20.86
CA VAL A 20 6.87 63.17 -20.69
C VAL A 20 6.37 64.56 -20.96
N SER A 21 6.52 65.49 -20.02
CA SER A 21 6.26 66.91 -20.18
C SER A 21 7.60 67.61 -20.50
N LEU A 22 7.57 68.45 -21.55
CA LEU A 22 8.77 69.15 -22.02
C LEU A 22 8.67 70.65 -21.71
N ARG A 23 9.85 71.26 -21.46
CA ARG A 23 9.98 72.68 -21.23
C ARG A 23 11.02 73.26 -22.20
N GLY A 24 10.73 74.44 -22.78
CA GLY A 24 11.62 75.16 -23.68
C GLY A 24 10.88 76.29 -24.39
N GLN A 25 11.53 76.91 -25.37
CA GLN A 25 10.86 77.90 -26.19
C GLN A 25 9.70 77.26 -26.98
N SER A 26 8.54 77.92 -27.05
CA SER A 26 7.31 77.37 -27.62
C SER A 26 7.53 76.78 -29.03
N LYS A 27 8.30 77.41 -29.90
CA LYS A 27 8.64 76.93 -31.22
C LYS A 27 9.44 75.64 -31.18
N SER A 28 10.49 75.59 -30.34
CA SER A 28 11.37 74.44 -30.20
C SER A 28 10.62 73.22 -29.63
N VAL A 29 9.74 73.42 -28.64
CA VAL A 29 8.92 72.35 -28.05
C VAL A 29 7.90 71.80 -29.05
N GLY A 30 7.24 72.71 -29.84
CA GLY A 30 6.26 72.31 -30.85
C GLY A 30 6.84 71.54 -32.05
N GLU A 31 8.15 71.59 -32.26
CA GLU A 31 8.86 70.88 -33.32
C GLU A 31 9.46 69.52 -32.83
N VAL A 32 9.31 69.15 -31.57
CA VAL A 32 9.83 67.86 -31.03
C VAL A 32 9.02 66.70 -31.57
N ARG A 33 9.74 65.74 -32.13
CA ARG A 33 9.15 64.48 -32.63
C ARG A 33 9.38 63.37 -31.59
N ALA A 34 8.53 62.37 -31.54
CA ALA A 34 8.63 61.21 -30.64
C ALA A 34 10.04 60.52 -30.75
N SER A 35 10.60 60.45 -31.95
CA SER A 35 11.95 59.86 -32.21
C SER A 35 13.10 60.68 -31.57
N GLN A 36 12.86 61.85 -31.10
CA GLN A 36 13.86 62.70 -30.42
C GLN A 36 13.78 62.62 -28.89
N ILE A 37 12.83 61.84 -28.37
CA ILE A 37 12.64 61.59 -26.94
C ILE A 37 13.01 60.12 -26.68
N THR A 38 13.96 59.90 -25.80
CA THR A 38 14.39 58.59 -25.39
C THR A 38 14.15 58.44 -23.87
N ALA A 39 13.29 57.53 -23.49
CA ALA A 39 13.08 57.16 -22.09
C ALA A 39 13.84 55.87 -21.82
N THR A 40 14.64 55.82 -20.80
CA THR A 40 15.44 54.64 -20.41
C THR A 40 15.26 54.36 -18.94
N VAL A 41 15.28 53.08 -18.64
CA VAL A 41 15.40 52.55 -17.28
C VAL A 41 16.66 51.69 -17.24
N ASP A 42 17.53 52.00 -16.31
CA ASP A 42 18.80 51.27 -16.16
C ASP A 42 18.63 50.05 -15.25
N ILE A 43 18.80 48.89 -15.83
CA ILE A 43 18.74 47.59 -15.14
C ILE A 43 20.12 46.94 -15.00
N SER A 44 21.19 47.58 -15.48
CA SER A 44 22.53 47.00 -15.53
C SER A 44 23.14 46.71 -14.14
N GLY A 45 22.67 47.41 -13.13
CA GLY A 45 23.12 47.23 -11.74
C GLY A 45 22.38 46.15 -10.94
N LEU A 46 21.37 45.49 -11.54
CA LEU A 46 20.60 44.49 -10.85
C LEU A 46 21.36 43.15 -10.81
N THR A 47 21.52 42.60 -9.61
CA THR A 47 22.28 41.36 -9.35
C THR A 47 21.43 40.20 -8.82
N GLU A 48 20.22 40.49 -8.38
CA GLU A 48 19.32 39.52 -7.77
C GLU A 48 17.98 39.46 -8.53
N ALA A 49 17.37 38.27 -8.57
CA ALA A 49 16.04 38.08 -9.10
C ALA A 49 15.03 38.68 -8.11
N ASN A 50 14.33 39.72 -8.53
CA ASN A 50 13.33 40.40 -7.68
C ASN A 50 12.53 41.42 -8.52
N GLU A 51 11.59 42.07 -7.86
CA GLU A 51 10.82 43.20 -8.37
C GLU A 51 11.49 44.52 -7.88
N TYR A 52 11.58 45.49 -8.80
CA TYR A 52 12.24 46.77 -8.53
C TYR A 52 11.43 47.93 -9.09
N ASP A 53 11.34 49.02 -8.36
CA ASP A 53 10.85 50.32 -8.79
C ASP A 53 12.00 51.22 -9.24
N LEU A 54 12.28 51.22 -10.56
CA LEU A 54 13.46 51.93 -11.09
C LEU A 54 13.05 53.30 -11.67
N PRO A 55 13.93 54.31 -11.50
CA PRO A 55 13.69 55.64 -12.03
C PRO A 55 13.79 55.66 -13.56
N VAL A 56 12.88 56.41 -14.18
CA VAL A 56 12.92 56.67 -15.62
C VAL A 56 13.78 57.91 -15.91
N THR A 57 14.82 57.69 -16.71
CA THR A 57 15.63 58.77 -17.25
C THR A 57 15.19 59.13 -18.65
N VAL A 58 14.85 60.38 -18.87
CA VAL A 58 14.43 60.87 -20.19
C VAL A 58 15.45 61.82 -20.74
N SER A 59 15.85 61.60 -21.97
CA SER A 59 16.71 62.51 -22.74
C SER A 59 15.98 63.01 -24.00
N VAL A 60 16.19 64.27 -24.31
CA VAL A 60 15.61 64.92 -25.52
C VAL A 60 16.75 65.40 -26.40
N SER A 61 16.79 64.92 -27.63
CA SER A 61 17.89 65.25 -28.59
C SER A 61 17.70 66.62 -29.26
N LYS A 62 16.68 67.43 -28.92
CA LYS A 62 16.40 68.75 -29.44
C LYS A 62 17.05 69.83 -28.56
N SER A 63 17.94 70.61 -29.18
CA SER A 63 18.58 71.73 -28.45
C SER A 63 17.56 72.76 -27.93
N GLY A 64 17.74 73.22 -26.69
CA GLY A 64 16.83 74.19 -26.02
C GLY A 64 15.51 73.62 -25.56
N VAL A 65 15.36 72.28 -25.50
CA VAL A 65 14.23 71.58 -24.90
C VAL A 65 14.73 70.67 -23.83
N GLU A 66 14.10 70.75 -22.66
CA GLU A 66 14.42 69.93 -21.46
C GLU A 66 13.19 69.14 -21.02
N THR A 67 13.40 68.07 -20.33
CA THR A 67 12.35 67.35 -19.64
C THR A 67 11.93 68.11 -18.39
N ASN A 68 10.64 68.43 -18.27
CA ASN A 68 10.05 69.09 -17.12
C ASN A 68 9.53 68.09 -16.09
N TYR A 69 8.81 67.06 -16.59
CA TYR A 69 8.15 66.09 -15.74
C TYR A 69 7.95 64.75 -16.49
N VAL A 70 8.13 63.65 -15.78
CA VAL A 70 7.90 62.28 -16.27
C VAL A 70 6.89 61.57 -15.37
N ASN A 71 5.84 61.00 -15.95
CA ASN A 71 4.82 60.29 -15.18
C ASN A 71 4.48 58.94 -15.85
N PRO A 72 4.64 57.82 -15.15
CA PRO A 72 5.27 57.66 -13.84
C PRO A 72 6.78 57.94 -13.87
N GLY A 73 7.30 58.52 -12.78
CA GLY A 73 8.74 58.78 -12.65
C GLY A 73 9.55 57.52 -12.30
N LYS A 74 8.89 56.41 -11.97
CA LYS A 74 9.46 55.09 -11.78
C LYS A 74 8.65 54.09 -12.52
N VAL A 75 9.32 53.03 -12.99
CA VAL A 75 8.72 51.88 -13.64
C VAL A 75 8.95 50.67 -12.78
N HIS A 76 7.91 49.91 -12.51
CA HIS A 76 8.00 48.61 -11.88
C HIS A 76 8.52 47.60 -12.91
N VAL A 77 9.60 46.92 -12.54
CA VAL A 77 10.22 45.90 -13.37
C VAL A 77 10.46 44.64 -12.55
N ARG A 78 10.23 43.47 -13.15
CA ARG A 78 10.61 42.19 -12.58
C ARG A 78 11.73 41.59 -13.39
N VAL A 79 12.81 41.20 -12.74
CA VAL A 79 13.95 40.52 -13.35
C VAL A 79 14.12 39.14 -12.71
N ASP A 80 14.43 38.15 -13.51
CA ASP A 80 14.65 36.79 -13.05
C ASP A 80 15.61 36.06 -13.99
N ARG A 81 16.08 34.87 -13.56
CA ARG A 81 16.79 33.92 -14.42
C ARG A 81 15.76 33.11 -15.20
N VAL A 82 15.98 32.99 -16.48
CA VAL A 82 15.17 32.10 -17.32
C VAL A 82 15.83 30.74 -17.35
N GLU A 83 15.15 29.74 -16.83
CA GLU A 83 15.62 28.36 -16.71
C GLU A 83 14.65 27.39 -17.35
N SER A 84 15.06 26.11 -17.45
CA SER A 84 14.19 25.04 -17.86
C SER A 84 14.13 23.96 -16.77
N LYS A 85 12.94 23.43 -16.52
CA LYS A 85 12.67 22.42 -15.50
C LYS A 85 11.89 21.25 -16.10
N ASP A 86 12.34 20.02 -15.79
CA ASP A 86 11.58 18.80 -16.08
C ASP A 86 10.56 18.55 -14.99
N VAL A 87 9.29 18.54 -15.36
CA VAL A 87 8.15 18.36 -14.47
C VAL A 87 7.54 16.97 -14.69
N PRO A 88 7.34 16.16 -13.64
CA PRO A 88 6.73 14.84 -13.76
C PRO A 88 5.29 14.94 -14.25
N VAL A 89 4.89 13.99 -15.09
CA VAL A 89 3.53 13.91 -15.64
C VAL A 89 2.72 12.87 -14.88
N GLU A 90 1.57 13.28 -14.41
CA GLU A 90 0.51 12.44 -13.87
C GLU A 90 -0.69 12.42 -14.81
N VAL A 91 -1.36 11.27 -14.91
CA VAL A 91 -2.61 11.15 -15.67
C VAL A 91 -3.75 11.01 -14.69
N ASN A 92 -4.70 11.92 -14.76
CA ASN A 92 -5.92 11.90 -13.97
C ASN A 92 -7.11 11.46 -14.83
N VAL A 93 -7.72 10.33 -14.50
CA VAL A 93 -8.92 9.84 -15.16
C VAL A 93 -10.13 10.36 -14.42
N THR A 94 -11.01 11.08 -15.12
CA THR A 94 -12.23 11.67 -14.58
C THR A 94 -13.47 11.05 -15.23
N GLY A 95 -14.60 11.17 -14.56
CA GLY A 95 -15.87 10.64 -15.05
C GLY A 95 -16.04 9.14 -14.78
N THR A 96 -17.18 8.60 -15.21
CA THR A 96 -17.55 7.20 -15.06
C THR A 96 -17.84 6.59 -16.44
N PRO A 97 -17.21 5.47 -16.81
CA PRO A 97 -17.58 4.74 -18.03
C PRO A 97 -19.05 4.34 -18.04
N SER A 98 -19.54 3.88 -19.20
CA SER A 98 -20.89 3.32 -19.34
C SER A 98 -21.14 2.19 -18.34
N ASP A 99 -22.41 1.94 -18.02
CA ASP A 99 -22.80 0.83 -17.15
C ASP A 99 -22.24 -0.50 -17.67
N GLY A 100 -21.70 -1.29 -16.74
CA GLY A 100 -21.03 -2.55 -17.07
C GLY A 100 -19.59 -2.40 -17.59
N TYR A 101 -19.01 -1.19 -17.47
CA TYR A 101 -17.61 -0.94 -17.84
C TYR A 101 -16.83 -0.26 -16.71
N ARG A 102 -15.51 -0.47 -16.68
CA ARG A 102 -14.59 0.19 -15.73
C ARG A 102 -13.34 0.63 -16.47
N ALA A 103 -12.85 1.79 -16.06
CA ALA A 103 -11.55 2.29 -16.54
C ALA A 103 -10.42 1.55 -15.79
N GLY A 104 -9.46 1.07 -16.54
CA GLY A 104 -8.23 0.52 -15.99
C GLY A 104 -7.17 1.61 -15.77
N LYS A 105 -5.96 1.19 -15.38
CA LYS A 105 -4.87 2.11 -15.11
C LYS A 105 -4.42 2.81 -16.39
N PRO A 106 -4.39 4.16 -16.42
CA PRO A 106 -3.94 4.91 -17.57
C PRO A 106 -2.44 4.72 -17.80
N THR A 107 -2.02 4.82 -19.05
CA THR A 107 -0.61 4.74 -19.46
C THR A 107 -0.26 5.88 -20.40
N THR A 108 0.96 6.40 -20.29
CA THR A 108 1.55 7.37 -21.20
C THR A 108 3.04 7.10 -21.37
N ALA A 109 3.55 7.33 -22.57
CA ALA A 109 4.98 7.28 -22.85
C ALA A 109 5.71 8.50 -22.27
N THR A 110 5.03 9.65 -22.18
CA THR A 110 5.59 10.91 -21.69
C THR A 110 5.56 10.94 -20.17
N LYS A 111 6.72 10.73 -19.54
CA LYS A 111 6.84 10.72 -18.06
C LYS A 111 7.14 12.10 -17.48
N LYS A 112 7.67 12.99 -18.30
CA LYS A 112 8.05 14.36 -17.92
C LYS A 112 7.75 15.31 -19.07
N VAL A 113 7.47 16.55 -18.75
CA VAL A 113 7.42 17.67 -19.71
C VAL A 113 8.43 18.72 -19.28
N THR A 114 9.13 19.31 -20.26
CA THR A 114 10.07 20.39 -20.01
C THR A 114 9.34 21.72 -20.13
N VAL A 115 9.37 22.51 -19.08
CA VAL A 115 8.84 23.87 -19.00
C VAL A 115 9.98 24.86 -18.84
N SER A 116 9.86 26.02 -19.46
CA SER A 116 10.86 27.08 -19.40
C SER A 116 10.22 28.40 -19.00
N GLY A 117 10.90 29.17 -18.16
CA GLY A 117 10.42 30.46 -17.66
C GLY A 117 11.25 30.99 -16.51
N PRO A 118 10.75 32.00 -15.79
CA PRO A 118 11.41 32.56 -14.61
C PRO A 118 11.63 31.49 -13.53
N ALA A 119 12.82 31.46 -12.93
CA ALA A 119 13.20 30.47 -11.94
C ALA A 119 12.27 30.49 -10.70
N THR A 120 11.81 31.69 -10.30
CA THR A 120 10.88 31.85 -9.17
C THR A 120 9.49 31.24 -9.48
N ASP A 121 8.99 31.36 -10.72
CA ASP A 121 7.74 30.76 -11.17
C ASP A 121 7.90 29.23 -11.29
N LEU A 122 9.02 28.77 -11.88
CA LEU A 122 9.32 27.36 -12.02
C LEU A 122 9.45 26.62 -10.69
N ALA A 123 9.89 27.32 -9.65
CA ALA A 123 10.00 26.75 -8.30
C ALA A 123 8.61 26.36 -7.73
N GLN A 124 7.57 27.07 -8.11
CA GLN A 124 6.19 26.79 -7.66
C GLN A 124 5.56 25.60 -8.39
N VAL A 125 6.02 25.26 -9.60
CA VAL A 125 5.48 24.14 -10.37
C VAL A 125 5.96 22.82 -9.78
N ALA A 126 5.04 21.99 -9.32
CA ALA A 126 5.34 20.68 -8.75
C ALA A 126 5.13 19.55 -9.75
N LYS A 127 4.02 19.55 -10.48
CA LYS A 127 3.65 18.49 -11.42
C LYS A 127 2.84 19.00 -12.59
N ALA A 128 2.79 18.17 -13.63
CA ALA A 128 1.98 18.37 -14.81
C ALA A 128 0.91 17.27 -14.85
N VAL A 129 -0.35 17.64 -15.04
CA VAL A 129 -1.49 16.70 -15.03
C VAL A 129 -2.16 16.70 -16.40
N ALA A 130 -2.36 15.50 -16.95
CA ALA A 130 -3.19 15.28 -18.13
C ALA A 130 -4.53 14.68 -17.68
N ALA A 131 -5.62 15.42 -17.80
CA ALA A 131 -6.94 14.95 -17.45
C ALA A 131 -7.61 14.26 -18.65
N VAL A 132 -8.16 13.05 -18.39
CA VAL A 132 -8.86 12.25 -19.39
C VAL A 132 -10.27 11.95 -18.89
N ASP A 133 -11.28 12.43 -19.60
CA ASP A 133 -12.68 12.13 -19.29
C ASP A 133 -13.12 10.83 -19.99
N VAL A 134 -13.56 9.88 -19.17
CA VAL A 134 -14.07 8.57 -19.61
C VAL A 134 -15.59 8.46 -19.48
N THR A 135 -16.29 9.55 -19.21
CA THR A 135 -17.75 9.55 -19.01
C THR A 135 -18.48 8.91 -20.18
N GLY A 136 -19.32 7.91 -19.88
CA GLY A 136 -20.14 7.21 -20.85
C GLY A 136 -19.37 6.37 -21.89
N ARG A 137 -18.08 6.14 -21.71
CA ARG A 137 -17.29 5.35 -22.64
C ARG A 137 -17.45 3.84 -22.40
N ASN A 138 -17.47 3.10 -23.49
CA ASN A 138 -17.57 1.63 -23.52
C ASN A 138 -16.41 0.98 -24.29
N SER A 139 -15.43 1.76 -24.72
CA SER A 139 -14.25 1.31 -25.45
C SER A 139 -13.01 2.04 -24.96
N SER A 140 -11.87 1.36 -25.02
CA SER A 140 -10.57 1.88 -24.61
C SER A 140 -10.16 3.09 -25.45
N LEU A 141 -9.49 4.03 -24.80
CA LEU A 141 -8.82 5.14 -25.45
C LEU A 141 -7.38 4.73 -25.74
N ALA A 142 -7.00 4.75 -27.02
CA ALA A 142 -5.65 4.52 -27.45
C ALA A 142 -5.06 5.85 -27.98
N ASP A 143 -3.89 6.23 -27.50
CA ASP A 143 -3.16 7.43 -27.96
C ASP A 143 -4.02 8.72 -27.97
N TYR A 144 -4.90 8.86 -27.00
CA TYR A 144 -5.76 10.03 -26.88
C TYR A 144 -4.92 11.27 -26.50
N GLU A 145 -5.07 12.34 -27.27
CA GLU A 145 -4.36 13.59 -27.02
C GLU A 145 -5.00 14.38 -25.88
N CYS A 146 -4.23 14.59 -24.81
CA CYS A 146 -4.65 15.36 -23.65
C CYS A 146 -3.81 16.62 -23.50
N LYS A 147 -4.42 17.74 -23.19
CA LYS A 147 -3.73 18.95 -22.77
C LYS A 147 -3.09 18.72 -21.40
N VAL A 148 -1.91 19.27 -21.24
CA VAL A 148 -1.17 19.22 -19.95
C VAL A 148 -1.43 20.53 -19.20
N THR A 149 -1.83 20.42 -17.92
CA THR A 149 -2.02 21.53 -17.00
C THR A 149 -0.99 21.44 -15.88
N LEU A 150 -0.37 22.55 -15.52
CA LEU A 150 0.62 22.60 -14.45
C LEU A 150 -0.07 22.77 -13.09
N TYR A 151 0.49 22.19 -12.06
CA TYR A 151 0.02 22.27 -10.68
C TYR A 151 1.16 22.59 -9.73
N ASP A 152 0.85 23.32 -8.67
CA ASP A 152 1.77 23.64 -7.58
C ASP A 152 1.89 22.52 -6.55
N GLN A 153 2.64 22.78 -5.47
CA GLN A 153 2.84 21.81 -4.38
C GLN A 153 1.58 21.58 -3.54
N ASP A 154 0.67 22.54 -3.52
CA ASP A 154 -0.59 22.47 -2.78
C ASP A 154 -1.69 21.76 -3.60
N GLY A 155 -1.40 21.44 -4.86
CA GLY A 155 -2.33 20.78 -5.78
C GLY A 155 -3.34 21.73 -6.42
N ALA A 156 -3.07 23.02 -6.42
CA ALA A 156 -3.84 24.00 -7.18
C ALA A 156 -3.29 24.16 -8.60
N GLU A 157 -4.16 24.51 -9.54
CA GLU A 157 -3.76 24.80 -10.92
C GLU A 157 -2.85 26.02 -10.96
N PHE A 158 -1.65 25.84 -11.50
CA PHE A 158 -0.65 26.90 -11.65
C PHE A 158 -0.69 27.49 -13.05
N THR A 159 -0.90 28.78 -13.15
CA THR A 159 -0.88 29.52 -14.42
C THR A 159 0.09 30.69 -14.32
N SER A 160 0.94 30.84 -15.32
CA SER A 160 1.84 32.00 -15.48
C SER A 160 1.94 32.33 -16.96
N ASN A 161 1.88 33.62 -17.28
CA ASN A 161 2.06 34.11 -18.66
C ASN A 161 3.54 34.00 -19.11
N TYR A 162 4.46 33.72 -18.19
CA TYR A 162 5.90 33.69 -18.43
C TYR A 162 6.46 32.28 -18.52
N ILE A 163 5.65 31.26 -18.22
CA ILE A 163 6.05 29.87 -18.41
C ILE A 163 5.57 29.36 -19.78
N THR A 164 6.50 28.79 -20.50
CA THR A 164 6.24 28.10 -21.77
C THR A 164 6.52 26.61 -21.62
N SER A 165 5.65 25.77 -22.18
CA SER A 165 5.87 24.33 -22.24
C SER A 165 6.25 23.92 -23.67
N GLN A 166 7.28 23.11 -23.80
CA GLN A 166 7.65 22.52 -25.09
C GLN A 166 6.60 21.48 -25.57
N THR A 167 5.82 20.95 -24.63
CA THR A 167 4.81 19.91 -24.88
C THR A 167 3.48 20.35 -24.28
N GLU A 168 2.60 20.88 -25.10
CA GLU A 168 1.25 21.28 -24.67
C GLU A 168 0.28 20.11 -24.55
N LYS A 169 0.51 19.05 -25.33
CA LYS A 169 -0.34 17.85 -25.37
C LYS A 169 0.50 16.60 -25.30
N ILE A 170 -0.02 15.61 -24.64
CA ILE A 170 0.58 14.27 -24.56
C ILE A 170 -0.43 13.22 -24.98
N LYS A 171 0.08 12.05 -25.40
CA LYS A 171 -0.74 10.89 -25.72
C LYS A 171 -0.92 10.02 -24.47
N VAL A 172 -2.18 9.72 -24.17
CA VAL A 172 -2.58 8.88 -23.04
C VAL A 172 -3.44 7.74 -23.56
N SER A 173 -3.20 6.54 -23.06
CA SER A 173 -4.07 5.38 -23.31
C SER A 173 -4.75 4.98 -22.00
N VAL A 174 -6.07 4.84 -22.05
CA VAL A 174 -6.89 4.40 -20.91
C VAL A 174 -7.67 3.15 -21.36
N PRO A 175 -7.33 1.97 -20.84
CA PRO A 175 -8.11 0.78 -21.13
C PRO A 175 -9.49 0.86 -20.46
N ILE A 176 -10.53 0.50 -21.18
CA ILE A 176 -11.90 0.38 -20.68
C ILE A 176 -12.27 -1.10 -20.80
N TYR A 177 -12.52 -1.73 -19.66
CA TYR A 177 -12.86 -3.15 -19.57
C TYR A 177 -14.36 -3.32 -19.34
N ARG A 178 -14.95 -4.33 -19.99
CA ARG A 178 -16.27 -4.80 -19.60
C ARG A 178 -16.15 -5.52 -18.26
N VAL A 179 -17.14 -5.30 -17.40
CA VAL A 179 -17.26 -5.93 -16.08
C VAL A 179 -18.33 -7.01 -16.12
N ASN A 180 -18.02 -8.17 -15.59
CA ASN A 180 -19.02 -9.19 -15.30
C ASN A 180 -19.12 -9.37 -13.78
N ASN A 181 -20.36 -9.49 -13.30
CA ASN A 181 -20.67 -9.86 -11.92
C ASN A 181 -20.82 -11.37 -11.86
N ILE A 182 -19.89 -12.05 -11.21
CA ILE A 182 -19.77 -13.51 -11.19
C ILE A 182 -20.09 -14.04 -9.79
N PRO A 183 -21.00 -15.01 -9.65
CA PRO A 183 -21.30 -15.64 -8.38
C PRO A 183 -20.13 -16.47 -7.88
N LEU A 184 -19.95 -16.46 -6.56
CA LEU A 184 -19.00 -17.31 -5.86
C LEU A 184 -19.70 -18.60 -5.43
N THR A 185 -19.00 -19.72 -5.57
CA THR A 185 -19.49 -21.04 -5.16
C THR A 185 -18.44 -21.78 -4.36
N VAL A 186 -18.87 -22.80 -3.63
CA VAL A 186 -17.99 -23.75 -2.94
C VAL A 186 -18.51 -25.17 -3.21
N THR A 187 -17.61 -26.12 -3.24
CA THR A 187 -17.94 -27.54 -3.28
C THR A 187 -17.99 -28.06 -1.84
N LEU A 188 -19.11 -28.65 -1.44
CA LEU A 188 -19.25 -29.24 -0.11
C LEU A 188 -19.01 -30.75 -0.23
N LYS A 189 -18.21 -31.30 0.69
CA LYS A 189 -17.98 -32.74 0.83
C LYS A 189 -18.65 -33.22 2.11
N ASP A 190 -19.50 -34.25 2.00
CA ASP A 190 -20.20 -34.85 3.13
C ASP A 190 -19.20 -35.39 4.17
N GLY A 191 -19.49 -35.13 5.47
CA GLY A 191 -18.65 -35.56 6.57
C GLY A 191 -19.25 -35.23 7.93
N GLY A 192 -18.76 -35.88 9.01
CA GLY A 192 -19.23 -35.60 10.37
C GLY A 192 -20.74 -35.75 10.55
N SER A 193 -21.36 -36.70 9.91
CA SER A 193 -22.82 -36.94 9.86
C SER A 193 -23.65 -35.82 9.22
N LEU A 194 -23.00 -34.91 8.48
CA LEU A 194 -23.66 -33.87 7.70
C LEU A 194 -23.59 -34.18 6.22
N THR A 195 -24.66 -33.87 5.51
CA THR A 195 -24.73 -33.92 4.05
C THR A 195 -25.01 -32.53 3.50
N GLN A 196 -24.66 -32.30 2.23
CA GLN A 196 -24.88 -31.02 1.55
C GLN A 196 -26.35 -30.53 1.63
N ASN A 197 -27.31 -31.45 1.65
CA ASN A 197 -28.75 -31.11 1.71
C ASN A 197 -29.23 -30.68 3.09
N GLN A 198 -28.42 -30.86 4.13
CA GLN A 198 -28.75 -30.52 5.54
C GLN A 198 -28.15 -29.21 5.99
N VAL A 199 -27.28 -28.61 5.19
CA VAL A 199 -26.56 -27.41 5.56
C VAL A 199 -27.04 -26.23 4.73
N GLN A 200 -27.02 -25.05 5.35
CA GLN A 200 -27.14 -23.77 4.68
C GLN A 200 -25.72 -23.19 4.53
N CYS A 201 -25.36 -22.85 3.31
CA CYS A 201 -24.08 -22.24 2.97
C CYS A 201 -24.31 -20.78 2.55
N VAL A 202 -23.73 -19.85 3.27
CA VAL A 202 -23.76 -18.42 2.97
C VAL A 202 -22.37 -17.96 2.62
N ILE A 203 -22.23 -17.33 1.45
CA ILE A 203 -20.96 -16.76 0.96
C ILE A 203 -21.07 -15.25 0.97
N ASN A 204 -20.13 -14.55 1.56
CA ASN A 204 -20.11 -13.11 1.63
C ASN A 204 -18.74 -12.56 1.18
N PRO A 205 -18.64 -11.82 0.06
CA PRO A 205 -19.75 -11.47 -0.83
C PRO A 205 -20.26 -12.68 -1.62
N GLU A 206 -21.52 -12.64 -2.05
CA GLU A 206 -22.13 -13.68 -2.89
C GLU A 206 -21.60 -13.62 -4.32
N ASN A 207 -21.29 -12.43 -4.79
CA ASN A 207 -20.80 -12.18 -6.15
C ASN A 207 -19.61 -11.22 -6.10
N VAL A 208 -18.78 -11.25 -7.14
CA VAL A 208 -17.68 -10.30 -7.34
C VAL A 208 -17.65 -9.76 -8.77
N GLU A 209 -17.26 -8.50 -8.90
CA GLU A 209 -17.02 -7.89 -10.19
C GLU A 209 -15.62 -8.23 -10.69
N VAL A 210 -15.56 -8.80 -11.88
CA VAL A 210 -14.30 -9.17 -12.55
C VAL A 210 -14.19 -8.53 -13.92
N ILE A 211 -12.93 -8.33 -14.33
CA ILE A 211 -12.54 -7.85 -15.66
C ILE A 211 -11.55 -8.83 -16.29
N ALA A 212 -11.53 -8.87 -17.61
CA ALA A 212 -10.48 -9.55 -18.36
C ALA A 212 -10.09 -8.72 -19.58
N SER A 213 -8.86 -8.91 -20.04
CA SER A 213 -8.37 -8.30 -21.27
C SER A 213 -9.05 -8.91 -22.50
N ASP A 214 -9.40 -10.20 -22.42
CA ASP A 214 -10.15 -10.92 -23.44
C ASP A 214 -11.63 -11.08 -23.03
N GLN A 215 -12.51 -10.54 -23.83
CA GLN A 215 -13.97 -10.57 -23.62
C GLN A 215 -14.53 -12.00 -23.72
N ALA A 216 -13.93 -12.86 -24.53
CA ALA A 216 -14.35 -14.25 -24.68
C ALA A 216 -14.21 -15.01 -23.35
N VAL A 217 -13.07 -14.80 -22.65
CA VAL A 217 -12.82 -15.43 -21.34
C VAL A 217 -13.89 -15.05 -20.32
N LEU A 218 -14.28 -13.76 -20.27
CA LEU A 218 -15.35 -13.32 -19.36
C LEU A 218 -16.70 -13.96 -19.65
N SER A 219 -17.01 -14.22 -20.91
CA SER A 219 -18.30 -14.79 -21.32
C SER A 219 -18.45 -16.26 -20.93
N ASP A 220 -17.34 -16.96 -20.80
CA ASP A 220 -17.29 -18.39 -20.47
C ASP A 220 -17.37 -18.66 -18.97
N ILE A 221 -17.07 -17.67 -18.14
CA ILE A 221 -17.09 -17.82 -16.67
C ILE A 221 -18.54 -17.69 -16.18
N LYS A 222 -19.07 -18.78 -15.63
CA LYS A 222 -20.41 -18.80 -15.04
C LYS A 222 -20.38 -18.61 -13.52
N GLU A 223 -19.34 -19.11 -12.88
CA GLU A 223 -19.12 -19.05 -11.43
C GLU A 223 -17.63 -19.12 -11.11
N ILE A 224 -17.24 -18.70 -9.91
CA ILE A 224 -15.90 -18.90 -9.37
C ILE A 224 -16.02 -19.82 -8.17
N ASN A 225 -15.49 -21.03 -8.30
CA ASN A 225 -15.46 -22.00 -7.21
C ASN A 225 -14.26 -21.73 -6.31
N LEU A 226 -14.52 -21.38 -5.04
CA LEU A 226 -13.50 -21.04 -4.06
C LEU A 226 -12.74 -22.27 -3.56
N GLY A 227 -13.29 -23.47 -3.74
CA GLY A 227 -12.68 -24.73 -3.33
C GLY A 227 -13.65 -25.67 -2.64
N GLU A 228 -13.10 -26.74 -2.08
CA GLU A 228 -13.84 -27.76 -1.35
C GLU A 228 -13.84 -27.48 0.15
N ILE A 229 -14.97 -27.69 0.81
CA ILE A 229 -15.15 -27.63 2.26
C ILE A 229 -15.64 -28.99 2.75
N ASP A 230 -14.85 -29.66 3.61
CA ASP A 230 -15.22 -30.91 4.26
C ASP A 230 -16.13 -30.64 5.46
N LEU A 231 -17.39 -31.09 5.37
CA LEU A 231 -18.38 -30.87 6.43
C LEU A 231 -18.03 -31.60 7.74
N GLY A 232 -17.11 -32.57 7.69
CA GLY A 232 -16.60 -33.26 8.87
C GLY A 232 -15.81 -32.34 9.80
N SER A 233 -15.01 -31.46 9.21
CA SER A 233 -14.10 -30.54 9.94
C SER A 233 -14.67 -29.12 10.14
N VAL A 234 -15.88 -28.82 9.65
CA VAL A 234 -16.45 -27.47 9.73
C VAL A 234 -16.98 -27.15 11.12
N HIS A 235 -16.60 -25.98 11.64
CA HIS A 235 -17.22 -25.34 12.81
C HIS A 235 -18.48 -24.58 12.36
N THR A 236 -19.64 -25.12 12.65
CA THR A 236 -20.91 -24.51 12.23
C THR A 236 -21.10 -23.11 12.81
N GLY A 237 -21.49 -22.16 11.95
CA GLY A 237 -21.65 -20.75 12.32
C GLY A 237 -20.37 -19.94 12.34
N THR A 238 -19.21 -20.55 12.19
CA THR A 238 -17.91 -19.84 12.12
C THR A 238 -17.56 -19.53 10.66
N PRO A 239 -17.26 -18.27 10.31
CA PRO A 239 -16.85 -17.93 8.95
C PRO A 239 -15.49 -18.53 8.58
N ILE A 240 -15.41 -19.15 7.42
CA ILE A 240 -14.18 -19.65 6.81
C ILE A 240 -13.75 -18.63 5.75
N SER A 241 -12.58 -18.05 5.90
CA SER A 241 -12.04 -17.10 4.90
C SER A 241 -11.39 -17.86 3.75
N MET A 242 -11.87 -17.64 2.53
CA MET A 242 -11.34 -18.26 1.32
C MET A 242 -10.86 -17.21 0.32
N SER A 243 -9.70 -17.44 -0.32
CA SER A 243 -9.14 -16.53 -1.31
C SER A 243 -9.95 -16.59 -2.62
N ILE A 244 -10.44 -15.43 -3.05
CA ILE A 244 -11.05 -15.27 -4.38
C ILE A 244 -9.96 -15.13 -5.43
N LYS A 245 -8.92 -14.33 -5.10
CA LYS A 245 -7.84 -13.97 -6.01
C LYS A 245 -7.11 -15.19 -6.58
N ASP A 246 -6.83 -16.20 -5.73
CA ASP A 246 -6.12 -17.41 -6.12
C ASP A 246 -6.98 -18.38 -6.96
N LYS A 247 -8.28 -18.12 -7.03
CA LYS A 247 -9.25 -18.94 -7.78
C LYS A 247 -9.70 -18.32 -9.10
N LEU A 248 -9.20 -17.12 -9.40
CA LEU A 248 -9.50 -16.47 -10.67
C LEU A 248 -8.84 -17.23 -11.83
N PRO A 249 -9.55 -17.43 -12.94
CA PRO A 249 -8.96 -17.96 -14.16
C PRO A 249 -7.84 -17.06 -14.70
N SER A 250 -6.92 -17.64 -15.47
CA SER A 250 -5.84 -16.88 -16.10
C SER A 250 -6.38 -15.76 -16.98
N GLY A 251 -5.80 -14.55 -16.84
CA GLY A 251 -6.24 -13.37 -17.59
C GLY A 251 -7.44 -12.63 -17.01
N VAL A 252 -8.00 -13.10 -15.89
CA VAL A 252 -9.11 -12.46 -15.16
C VAL A 252 -8.57 -11.79 -13.90
N SER A 253 -9.11 -10.64 -13.58
CA SER A 253 -8.75 -9.86 -12.38
C SER A 253 -9.99 -9.30 -11.71
N LEU A 254 -9.93 -9.11 -10.39
CA LEU A 254 -10.95 -8.37 -9.66
C LEU A 254 -10.93 -6.89 -10.07
N VAL A 255 -12.10 -6.28 -10.12
CA VAL A 255 -12.21 -4.83 -10.25
C VAL A 255 -11.59 -4.18 -9.00
N SER A 256 -10.92 -3.05 -9.18
CA SER A 256 -10.33 -2.31 -8.05
C SER A 256 -11.37 -2.00 -6.96
N GLY A 257 -11.04 -2.30 -5.71
CA GLY A 257 -11.94 -2.13 -4.57
C GLY A 257 -12.82 -3.35 -4.25
N GLN A 258 -12.78 -4.41 -5.07
CA GLN A 258 -13.43 -5.66 -4.72
C GLN A 258 -12.62 -6.43 -3.65
N PRO A 259 -13.28 -7.18 -2.76
CA PRO A 259 -12.59 -7.98 -1.74
C PRO A 259 -11.80 -9.12 -2.39
N GLU A 260 -10.58 -9.35 -1.90
CA GLU A 260 -9.72 -10.45 -2.36
C GLU A 260 -10.07 -11.80 -1.70
N THR A 261 -10.89 -11.79 -0.64
CA THR A 261 -11.33 -12.97 0.10
C THR A 261 -12.84 -12.95 0.29
N ALA A 262 -13.44 -14.13 0.40
CA ALA A 262 -14.83 -14.30 0.78
C ALA A 262 -14.92 -15.09 2.09
N ASN A 263 -15.92 -14.77 2.90
CA ASN A 263 -16.24 -15.51 4.11
C ASN A 263 -17.39 -16.49 3.81
N VAL A 264 -17.12 -17.77 3.99
CA VAL A 264 -18.10 -18.85 3.80
C VAL A 264 -18.56 -19.30 5.19
N THR A 265 -19.84 -19.23 5.44
CA THR A 265 -20.44 -19.68 6.70
C THR A 265 -21.37 -20.86 6.44
N ILE A 266 -21.08 -21.96 7.11
CA ILE A 266 -21.92 -23.16 7.05
C ILE A 266 -22.76 -23.19 8.34
N SER A 267 -24.08 -23.29 8.20
CA SER A 267 -25.00 -23.42 9.30
C SER A 267 -25.95 -24.60 9.08
N VAL A 268 -26.46 -25.14 10.18
CA VAL A 268 -27.41 -26.24 10.17
C VAL A 268 -28.51 -25.92 11.17
N ASP A 269 -29.76 -25.97 10.72
CA ASP A 269 -30.89 -25.67 11.59
C ASP A 269 -30.99 -26.67 12.75
N GLY A 270 -31.08 -26.14 13.96
CA GLY A 270 -31.21 -26.96 15.19
C GLY A 270 -29.94 -27.69 15.62
N ILE A 271 -28.82 -27.46 14.97
CA ILE A 271 -27.49 -27.98 15.35
C ILE A 271 -26.61 -26.85 15.87
N ALA A 272 -26.02 -27.11 17.02
CA ALA A 272 -25.04 -26.23 17.67
C ALA A 272 -23.71 -26.95 17.81
N THR A 273 -22.66 -26.20 18.16
CA THR A 273 -21.38 -26.74 18.53
C THR A 273 -21.08 -26.39 19.99
N ARG A 274 -20.32 -27.27 20.66
CA ARG A 274 -19.86 -27.07 22.03
C ARG A 274 -18.41 -27.49 22.19
N LYS A 275 -17.57 -26.60 22.65
CA LYS A 275 -16.18 -26.90 22.99
C LYS A 275 -16.12 -27.55 24.35
N VAL A 276 -15.35 -28.61 24.46
CA VAL A 276 -15.11 -29.37 25.70
C VAL A 276 -13.63 -29.58 25.93
N GLN A 277 -13.18 -29.58 27.17
CA GLN A 277 -11.82 -29.88 27.56
C GLN A 277 -11.73 -31.32 28.00
N VAL A 278 -10.97 -32.14 27.27
CA VAL A 278 -10.74 -33.57 27.57
C VAL A 278 -9.35 -33.72 28.19
N SER A 279 -9.29 -34.24 29.39
CA SER A 279 -8.04 -34.45 30.14
C SER A 279 -7.70 -35.93 30.34
N LYS A 280 -8.56 -36.82 29.85
CA LYS A 280 -8.35 -38.27 29.96
C LYS A 280 -7.68 -38.80 28.70
N PHE A 281 -6.51 -39.38 28.90
CA PHE A 281 -5.75 -39.99 27.83
C PHE A 281 -5.68 -41.52 28.03
N ALA A 282 -5.88 -42.25 26.96
CA ALA A 282 -5.60 -43.69 26.87
C ALA A 282 -4.45 -43.86 25.88
N TRP A 283 -3.44 -44.62 26.23
CA TRP A 283 -2.29 -44.81 25.35
C TRP A 283 -2.01 -46.26 25.08
N ASN A 284 -1.49 -46.53 23.90
CA ASN A 284 -1.01 -47.82 23.47
C ASN A 284 0.40 -47.65 22.88
N ASP A 285 1.39 -48.15 23.58
CA ASP A 285 2.75 -48.24 23.07
C ASP A 285 2.87 -49.51 22.23
N THR A 286 3.18 -49.35 20.94
CA THR A 286 3.30 -50.46 19.97
C THR A 286 4.69 -51.05 19.95
N ALA A 287 5.63 -50.50 20.74
CA ALA A 287 6.95 -51.09 20.92
C ALA A 287 6.85 -52.52 21.49
N GLN A 288 7.72 -53.44 21.04
CA GLN A 288 7.70 -54.83 21.51
C GLN A 288 7.88 -54.91 23.02
N GLU A 289 7.26 -55.91 23.66
CA GLU A 289 7.30 -56.16 25.09
C GLU A 289 8.74 -56.09 25.67
N ASN A 290 8.94 -55.32 26.76
CA ASN A 290 10.16 -55.01 27.50
C ASN A 290 10.95 -53.76 27.06
N THR A 291 10.25 -52.68 26.73
CA THR A 291 10.96 -51.39 26.64
C THR A 291 11.33 -50.88 28.02
N PRO A 292 12.58 -50.42 28.24
CA PRO A 292 12.96 -49.84 29.53
C PRO A 292 12.37 -48.43 29.74
N TYR A 293 11.71 -47.87 28.74
CA TYR A 293 11.28 -46.46 28.72
C TYR A 293 10.06 -46.21 29.59
N LYS A 294 10.04 -45.05 30.25
CA LYS A 294 8.87 -44.49 30.91
C LYS A 294 8.34 -43.36 30.06
N VAL A 295 7.04 -43.35 29.84
CA VAL A 295 6.34 -42.29 29.07
C VAL A 295 5.47 -41.47 29.99
N ALA A 296 5.63 -40.17 29.94
CA ALA A 296 4.79 -39.19 30.62
C ALA A 296 4.05 -38.32 29.62
N ILE A 297 2.75 -38.10 29.81
CA ILE A 297 1.97 -37.18 28.99
C ILE A 297 2.12 -35.78 29.60
N LEU A 298 2.67 -34.85 28.82
CA LEU A 298 2.88 -33.47 29.26
C LEU A 298 1.64 -32.58 29.00
N THR A 299 0.87 -32.89 27.98
CA THR A 299 -0.38 -32.20 27.67
C THR A 299 -1.43 -32.50 28.74
N LYS A 300 -1.92 -31.47 29.44
CA LYS A 300 -2.88 -31.63 30.54
C LYS A 300 -4.31 -31.86 30.07
N SER A 301 -4.70 -31.18 28.99
CA SER A 301 -6.01 -31.31 28.35
C SER A 301 -5.96 -30.86 26.91
N VAL A 302 -6.89 -31.34 26.11
CA VAL A 302 -7.09 -30.95 24.70
C VAL A 302 -8.50 -30.40 24.56
N GLU A 303 -8.64 -29.27 23.89
CA GLU A 303 -9.95 -28.74 23.51
C GLU A 303 -10.45 -29.51 22.30
N MET A 304 -11.69 -29.95 22.37
CA MET A 304 -12.39 -30.66 21.30
C MET A 304 -13.74 -30.02 21.05
N GLU A 305 -14.21 -29.95 19.82
CA GLU A 305 -15.51 -29.44 19.49
C GLU A 305 -16.48 -30.56 19.15
N LEU A 306 -17.62 -30.53 19.81
CA LEU A 306 -18.73 -31.47 19.60
C LEU A 306 -19.86 -30.75 18.84
N ARG A 307 -20.55 -31.48 17.96
CA ARG A 307 -21.66 -31.01 17.15
C ARG A 307 -22.88 -31.84 17.42
N GLY A 308 -24.05 -31.20 17.59
CA GLY A 308 -25.31 -31.87 17.83
C GLY A 308 -26.42 -30.89 18.19
N SER A 309 -27.63 -31.39 18.43
CA SER A 309 -28.68 -30.51 18.95
C SER A 309 -28.33 -30.02 20.35
N GLU A 310 -28.71 -28.79 20.68
CA GLU A 310 -28.39 -28.18 21.97
C GLU A 310 -28.82 -29.08 23.16
N SER A 311 -29.98 -29.71 23.06
CA SER A 311 -30.49 -30.63 24.08
C SER A 311 -29.66 -31.89 24.25
N GLN A 312 -28.98 -32.36 23.20
CA GLN A 312 -28.09 -33.53 23.27
C GLN A 312 -26.68 -33.13 23.71
N LEU A 313 -26.20 -31.96 23.28
CA LEU A 313 -24.91 -31.44 23.71
C LEU A 313 -24.86 -31.19 25.24
N GLN A 314 -25.99 -30.78 25.84
CA GLN A 314 -26.09 -30.62 27.28
C GLN A 314 -25.98 -31.94 28.08
N LYS A 315 -26.30 -33.09 27.42
CA LYS A 315 -26.19 -34.42 28.04
C LYS A 315 -24.80 -35.03 27.96
N VAL A 316 -23.87 -34.40 27.24
CA VAL A 316 -22.50 -34.91 27.10
C VAL A 316 -21.78 -34.83 28.47
N ASP A 317 -21.38 -35.99 28.98
CA ASP A 317 -20.48 -36.09 30.14
C ASP A 317 -19.03 -36.14 29.63
N VAL A 318 -18.29 -35.06 29.84
CA VAL A 318 -16.90 -34.91 29.40
C VAL A 318 -15.98 -35.94 30.07
N ASN A 319 -16.35 -36.45 31.27
CA ASN A 319 -15.53 -37.47 31.96
C ASN A 319 -15.51 -38.82 31.25
N ASN A 320 -16.48 -39.07 30.38
CA ASN A 320 -16.51 -40.28 29.55
C ASN A 320 -15.75 -40.19 28.25
N LEU A 321 -15.26 -38.99 27.90
CA LEU A 321 -14.44 -38.78 26.72
C LEU A 321 -12.96 -39.02 27.02
N SER A 322 -12.25 -39.63 26.07
CA SER A 322 -10.82 -39.84 26.18
C SER A 322 -10.14 -39.67 24.82
N ILE A 323 -8.86 -39.37 24.86
CA ILE A 323 -8.00 -39.27 23.67
C ILE A 323 -7.09 -40.48 23.67
N GLY A 324 -7.23 -41.31 22.63
CA GLY A 324 -6.36 -42.46 22.39
C GLY A 324 -5.08 -42.00 21.70
N LEU A 325 -3.94 -42.42 22.26
CA LEU A 325 -2.63 -42.21 21.66
C LEU A 325 -2.04 -43.57 21.25
N THR A 326 -1.52 -43.64 20.04
CA THR A 326 -0.76 -44.83 19.57
C THR A 326 0.59 -44.33 19.11
N TYR A 327 1.64 -44.86 19.71
CA TYR A 327 3.02 -44.52 19.41
C TYR A 327 3.93 -45.71 19.61
N ASP A 328 5.16 -45.62 19.11
CA ASP A 328 6.25 -46.57 19.33
C ASP A 328 7.40 -45.87 20.07
N SER A 329 7.53 -46.13 21.36
CA SER A 329 8.51 -45.48 22.23
C SER A 329 9.95 -45.74 21.82
N VAL A 330 10.23 -46.89 21.19
CA VAL A 330 11.57 -47.25 20.71
C VAL A 330 11.92 -46.46 19.46
N SER A 331 10.99 -46.37 18.53
CA SER A 331 11.19 -45.58 17.28
C SER A 331 11.29 -44.09 17.54
N LEU A 332 10.56 -43.56 18.52
CA LEU A 332 10.62 -42.16 18.92
C LEU A 332 11.91 -41.83 19.68
N GLY A 333 12.36 -42.72 20.55
CA GLY A 333 13.54 -42.52 21.40
C GLY A 333 13.28 -41.58 22.59
N VAL A 334 14.31 -41.41 23.44
CA VAL A 334 14.25 -40.53 24.61
C VAL A 334 14.14 -39.08 24.21
N GLY A 335 13.23 -38.34 24.85
CA GLY A 335 12.99 -36.93 24.60
C GLY A 335 11.49 -36.53 24.57
N ARG A 336 11.24 -35.32 24.12
CA ARG A 336 9.87 -34.81 23.96
C ARG A 336 9.40 -34.99 22.53
N HIS A 337 8.19 -35.51 22.39
CA HIS A 337 7.60 -35.84 21.08
C HIS A 337 6.16 -35.41 21.04
N LYS A 338 5.71 -34.98 19.83
CA LYS A 338 4.32 -34.75 19.53
C LYS A 338 3.73 -35.97 18.86
N VAL A 339 2.66 -36.48 19.43
CA VAL A 339 1.99 -37.69 18.95
C VAL A 339 0.56 -37.34 18.55
N LYS A 340 0.11 -37.90 17.45
CA LYS A 340 -1.31 -37.75 17.03
C LYS A 340 -2.22 -38.50 17.99
N GLY A 341 -3.25 -37.77 18.45
CA GLY A 341 -4.33 -38.31 19.27
C GLY A 341 -5.56 -38.61 18.43
N VAL A 342 -6.30 -39.65 18.82
CA VAL A 342 -7.61 -39.98 18.28
C VAL A 342 -8.64 -39.88 19.39
N ALA A 343 -9.65 -39.03 19.22
CA ALA A 343 -10.70 -38.91 20.22
C ALA A 343 -11.61 -40.15 20.21
N THR A 344 -11.89 -40.65 21.41
CA THR A 344 -12.83 -41.75 21.58
C THR A 344 -14.26 -41.20 21.68
N THR A 345 -15.11 -41.56 20.75
CA THR A 345 -16.52 -41.12 20.67
C THR A 345 -17.47 -42.05 21.43
N VAL A 346 -16.94 -43.06 22.12
CA VAL A 346 -17.75 -43.98 22.94
C VAL A 346 -18.34 -43.24 24.13
N GLY A 347 -19.69 -43.23 24.22
CA GLY A 347 -20.40 -42.53 25.28
C GLY A 347 -21.00 -41.18 24.89
N LEU A 348 -20.80 -40.76 23.63
CA LEU A 348 -21.53 -39.60 23.11
C LEU A 348 -23.04 -39.92 22.98
N PRO A 349 -23.93 -38.98 23.34
CA PRO A 349 -25.37 -39.10 23.10
C PRO A 349 -25.66 -39.29 21.59
N SER A 350 -26.72 -40.00 21.25
CA SER A 350 -27.16 -40.17 19.88
C SER A 350 -27.37 -38.81 19.19
N GLY A 351 -26.78 -38.61 18.00
CA GLY A 351 -26.87 -37.36 17.28
C GLY A 351 -25.84 -36.29 17.70
N VAL A 352 -24.88 -36.65 18.59
CA VAL A 352 -23.69 -35.84 18.85
C VAL A 352 -22.48 -36.47 18.14
N THR A 353 -21.78 -35.66 17.39
CA THR A 353 -20.55 -36.07 16.68
C THR A 353 -19.39 -35.16 17.04
N LEU A 354 -18.18 -35.67 16.87
CA LEU A 354 -16.97 -34.87 16.98
C LEU A 354 -16.76 -34.10 15.66
N VAL A 355 -16.36 -32.85 15.76
CA VAL A 355 -15.77 -32.11 14.65
C VAL A 355 -14.35 -32.64 14.48
N GLU A 356 -14.01 -33.11 13.28
CA GLU A 356 -12.68 -33.68 13.00
C GLU A 356 -11.60 -32.60 13.13
N GLU A 357 -10.70 -32.78 14.09
CA GLU A 357 -9.53 -31.94 14.32
C GLU A 357 -8.27 -32.80 14.42
N ASP A 358 -7.15 -32.25 13.95
CA ASP A 358 -5.83 -32.86 14.18
C ASP A 358 -5.43 -32.61 15.66
N ILE A 359 -5.54 -33.68 16.48
CA ILE A 359 -5.18 -33.64 17.89
C ILE A 359 -3.69 -33.98 18.01
N GLU A 360 -2.90 -33.05 18.54
CA GLU A 360 -1.50 -33.28 18.91
C GLU A 360 -1.34 -33.30 20.43
N VAL A 361 -0.69 -34.32 20.93
CA VAL A 361 -0.39 -34.50 22.37
C VAL A 361 1.11 -34.58 22.55
N GLU A 362 1.66 -33.78 23.45
CA GLU A 362 3.06 -33.79 23.81
C GLU A 362 3.30 -34.84 24.88
N ILE A 363 4.26 -35.76 24.61
CA ILE A 363 4.72 -36.80 25.53
C ILE A 363 6.21 -36.64 25.78
N GLU A 364 6.71 -37.13 26.92
CA GLU A 364 8.11 -37.21 27.26
C GLU A 364 8.48 -38.67 27.51
N ILE A 365 9.50 -39.16 26.80
CA ILE A 365 10.03 -40.49 26.93
C ILE A 365 11.36 -40.43 27.70
N THR A 366 11.47 -41.12 28.80
CA THR A 366 12.68 -41.17 29.65
C THR A 366 13.19 -42.59 29.79
N ASP A 367 14.51 -42.75 29.86
CA ASP A 367 15.13 -44.01 30.19
C ASP A 367 15.39 -44.07 31.70
N PRO A 368 14.73 -45.00 32.44
CA PRO A 368 14.90 -45.10 33.89
C PRO A 368 16.28 -45.62 34.32
N HIS A 369 17.10 -46.13 33.39
CA HIS A 369 18.45 -46.60 33.64
C HIS A 369 19.53 -45.51 33.49
N VAL A 370 19.21 -44.39 32.93
CA VAL A 370 20.06 -43.21 32.91
C VAL A 370 19.75 -42.40 34.16
N SER A 371 20.41 -42.75 35.29
CA SER A 371 20.44 -41.88 36.47
C SER A 371 21.12 -40.57 36.09
N ASP A 372 20.57 -39.46 36.53
CA ASP A 372 21.19 -38.13 36.53
C ASP A 372 22.58 -38.21 37.17
N GLU A 373 23.61 -38.55 36.39
CA GLU A 373 24.96 -38.31 36.83
C GLU A 373 25.19 -36.81 36.83
N THR A 374 25.04 -36.26 38.03
CA THR A 374 25.54 -34.98 38.47
C THR A 374 26.86 -34.65 37.79
N ILE A 375 26.91 -33.64 37.00
CA ILE A 375 28.18 -33.04 36.55
C ILE A 375 28.84 -32.45 37.79
N THR A 376 29.60 -33.27 38.49
CA THR A 376 30.62 -32.82 39.44
C THR A 376 31.77 -32.27 38.63
N SER A 377 31.91 -30.95 38.65
CA SER A 377 33.09 -30.25 38.20
C SER A 377 34.29 -30.75 39.00
N ASP A 378 35.14 -31.54 38.36
CA ASP A 378 36.44 -31.95 38.88
C ASP A 378 37.38 -30.73 38.83
N LYS A 379 37.64 -30.19 40.02
CA LYS A 379 38.74 -29.28 40.29
C LYS A 379 39.98 -30.12 40.45
N THR A 380 40.81 -30.23 39.45
CA THR A 380 42.20 -30.59 39.64
C THR A 380 43.02 -29.33 39.76
N ASP A 381 43.43 -29.14 41.01
CA ASP A 381 44.52 -28.32 41.48
C ASP A 381 45.85 -28.84 40.90
N SER A 382 46.64 -27.98 40.28
CA SER A 382 48.09 -28.11 40.24
C SER A 382 48.74 -26.74 40.13
N THR A 383 49.31 -26.36 41.24
CA THR A 383 50.35 -25.37 41.45
C THR A 383 51.44 -25.45 40.40
N ASP A 384 51.92 -24.36 39.85
CA ASP A 384 53.26 -23.79 40.16
C ASP A 384 53.53 -22.46 39.38
N ASP A 385 53.91 -21.55 40.15
CA ASP A 385 54.90 -20.45 40.13
C ASP A 385 55.35 -19.77 38.80
N THR A 386 55.36 -18.54 38.92
CA THR A 386 56.37 -17.45 38.71
C THR A 386 55.98 -16.36 37.76
N ASP A 387 55.77 -15.23 38.39
CA ASP A 387 56.49 -13.96 38.34
C ASP A 387 56.29 -12.98 37.15
N SER A 388 55.94 -11.80 37.55
CA SER A 388 56.48 -10.48 37.17
C SER A 388 55.71 -9.60 36.18
N THR A 389 55.27 -8.51 36.79
CA THR A 389 55.30 -7.08 36.39
C THR A 389 54.20 -6.53 35.51
N ALA A 390 53.33 -5.80 36.18
CA ALA A 390 53.12 -4.34 36.14
C ALA A 390 52.62 -3.70 34.82
N ALA A 391 51.44 -3.19 34.81
CA ALA A 391 51.12 -1.75 34.89
C ALA A 391 49.64 -1.50 34.46
N GLU A 392 48.90 -1.04 35.41
CA GLU A 392 47.74 -0.13 35.25
C GLU A 392 48.28 1.29 34.93
N PRO A 393 47.46 2.34 34.70
CA PRO A 393 46.01 2.50 34.46
C PRO A 393 45.65 3.54 33.37
N THR A 394 44.40 3.80 33.18
CA THR A 394 43.62 5.05 33.18
C THR A 394 42.42 4.96 32.23
N ALA A 395 41.26 4.99 32.71
CA ALA A 395 40.21 5.96 33.00
C ALA A 395 39.94 7.03 31.93
N HIS A 396 38.71 7.06 31.39
CA HIS A 396 37.77 8.20 31.30
C HIS A 396 36.50 7.67 30.58
N ARG A 397 35.39 7.55 31.22
CA ARG A 397 34.36 8.44 31.77
C ARG A 397 33.76 9.42 30.76
N THR A 398 32.45 9.44 30.84
CA THR A 398 31.40 10.37 30.40
C THR A 398 30.77 10.01 29.07
N GLY A 399 29.46 10.00 28.91
CA GLY A 399 28.33 10.39 29.73
C GLY A 399 27.09 10.52 28.88
N LYS A 400 25.99 10.10 29.46
CA LYS A 400 24.65 10.71 29.44
C LYS A 400 23.99 11.26 28.17
N GLY A 401 22.74 10.87 28.06
CA GLY A 401 21.56 11.65 27.68
C GLY A 401 20.82 10.98 26.54
N GLY A 402 19.61 10.51 26.58
CA GLY A 402 18.46 11.01 27.29
C GLY A 402 17.43 11.46 26.28
N GLY A 403 16.22 10.88 26.32
CA GLY A 403 14.96 11.55 26.07
C GLY A 403 14.28 11.30 24.71
N SER A 404 13.24 10.53 24.77
CA SER A 404 11.84 10.87 24.47
C SER A 404 11.50 11.66 23.19
N GLN A 405 10.80 11.18 22.33
CA GLN A 405 9.37 11.17 22.01
C GLN A 405 9.16 10.36 20.75
#